data_e10b2401ea61a82163400636043f3e92
#
_entry.id   e10b2401ea61a82163400636043f3e92
#
_cell.length_a   1.000
_cell.length_b   1.000
_cell.length_c   1.000
_cell.angle_alpha   90.00
_cell.angle_beta   90.00
_cell.angle_gamma   90.00
#
_symmetry.space_group_name_H-M   'P 1'
#
loop_
_entity.id
_entity.type
_entity.pdbx_description
1 polymer ?
#
loop_
_entity_poly.entity_id
_entity_poly.type
_entity_poly.pdbx_seq_one_letter_code
_entity_poly.pdbx_strand_id
1 'polypeptide(L)'
;MKLAIITGADGGMGTEITRAVATAGYKIIMACYRPEKAERVKDILVHDTGNPYIEVLGIDLASLASVAAFAERMLKRGDTVSLLMNNAGTMETGRHITEDGLERTVSVNYVAPYLLTRKLIPLMEKGSLSLIHISEPTRPLYIS
;
A
#
# COMPACT_ATOMS: atom_id res chain seq x y z
N MET A 1 2.78 5.79 -19.02
CA MET A 1 1.86 5.02 -18.17
C MET A 1 1.95 5.54 -16.74
N LYS A 2 0.83 5.83 -16.16
CA LYS A 2 0.79 6.34 -14.78
C LYS A 2 1.03 5.23 -13.78
N LEU A 3 1.72 5.55 -12.69
CA LEU A 3 2.08 4.59 -11.66
C LEU A 3 1.20 4.77 -10.43
N ALA A 4 0.65 3.67 -9.94
CA ALA A 4 -0.08 3.63 -8.68
C ALA A 4 0.66 2.74 -7.70
N ILE A 5 0.74 3.18 -6.45
CA ILE A 5 1.25 2.36 -5.35
C ILE A 5 0.06 2.08 -4.43
N ILE A 6 -0.19 0.80 -4.16
CA ILE A 6 -1.34 0.39 -3.36
C ILE A 6 -0.85 -0.47 -2.21
N THR A 7 -1.05 -0.01 -0.97
CA THR A 7 -0.67 -0.82 0.19
C THR A 7 -1.79 -1.80 0.50
N GLY A 8 -1.43 -2.97 0.99
CA GLY A 8 -2.41 -4.00 1.31
C GLY A 8 -3.15 -4.50 0.07
N ALA A 9 -2.48 -4.46 -1.08
CA ALA A 9 -3.11 -4.75 -2.37
C ALA A 9 -3.55 -6.20 -2.54
N ASP A 10 -3.10 -7.10 -1.70
CA ASP A 10 -3.43 -8.52 -1.78
C ASP A 10 -4.54 -8.92 -0.79
N GLY A 11 -5.11 -7.98 -0.05
CA GLY A 11 -6.24 -8.26 0.82
C GLY A 11 -7.55 -8.30 0.05
N GLY A 12 -8.65 -8.50 0.74
CA GLY A 12 -9.96 -8.58 0.09
C GLY A 12 -10.31 -7.33 -0.69
N MET A 13 -10.38 -6.20 0.02
CA MET A 13 -10.68 -4.93 -0.63
C MET A 13 -9.52 -4.49 -1.52
N GLY A 14 -8.28 -4.70 -1.05
CA GLY A 14 -7.10 -4.30 -1.81
C GLY A 14 -7.00 -4.97 -3.16
N THR A 15 -7.38 -6.25 -3.25
CA THR A 15 -7.35 -6.98 -4.51
C THR A 15 -8.35 -6.36 -5.50
N GLU A 16 -9.54 -6.02 -5.03
CA GLU A 16 -10.55 -5.42 -5.92
C GLU A 16 -10.17 -4.02 -6.36
N ILE A 17 -9.57 -3.23 -5.46
CA ILE A 17 -9.06 -1.91 -5.80
C ILE A 17 -7.96 -2.04 -6.85
N THR A 18 -7.04 -2.97 -6.64
CA THR A 18 -5.93 -3.19 -7.56
C THR A 18 -6.46 -3.62 -8.93
N ARG A 19 -7.48 -4.48 -8.95
CA ARG A 19 -8.11 -4.91 -10.19
C ARG A 19 -8.67 -3.72 -10.96
N ALA A 20 -9.38 -2.84 -10.28
CA ALA A 20 -9.97 -1.67 -10.91
C ALA A 20 -8.90 -0.71 -11.46
N VAL A 21 -7.84 -0.48 -10.68
CA VAL A 21 -6.78 0.44 -11.08
C VAL A 21 -5.96 -0.15 -12.23
N ALA A 22 -5.72 -1.47 -12.22
CA ALA A 22 -5.02 -2.14 -13.30
C ALA A 22 -5.85 -2.10 -14.60
N THR A 23 -7.16 -2.29 -14.47
CA THR A 23 -8.05 -2.23 -15.61
C THR A 23 -8.06 -0.82 -16.21
N ALA A 24 -7.87 0.20 -15.39
CA ALA A 24 -7.80 1.58 -15.86
C ALA A 24 -6.47 1.91 -16.55
N GLY A 25 -5.55 0.96 -16.62
CA GLY A 25 -4.31 1.14 -17.37
C GLY A 25 -3.12 1.66 -16.57
N TYR A 26 -3.16 1.60 -15.27
CA TYR A 26 -2.03 2.03 -14.46
C TYR A 26 -0.98 0.92 -14.35
N LYS A 27 0.28 1.35 -14.29
CA LYS A 27 1.35 0.48 -13.79
C LYS A 27 1.17 0.43 -12.28
N ILE A 28 1.29 -0.73 -11.67
CA ILE A 28 0.99 -0.90 -10.26
C ILE A 28 2.14 -1.48 -9.49
N ILE A 29 2.38 -0.92 -8.31
CA ILE A 29 3.22 -1.54 -7.30
C ILE A 29 2.29 -1.96 -6.16
N MET A 30 2.21 -3.29 -5.95
CA MET A 30 1.48 -3.87 -4.84
C MET A 30 2.43 -3.90 -3.66
N ALA A 31 2.23 -3.01 -2.70
CA ALA A 31 3.07 -2.92 -1.51
C ALA A 31 2.43 -3.79 -0.42
N CYS A 32 3.02 -4.95 -0.17
CA CYS A 32 2.38 -5.99 0.63
C CYS A 32 3.30 -6.54 1.70
N TYR A 33 2.69 -7.01 2.79
CA TYR A 33 3.43 -7.57 3.91
C TYR A 33 3.98 -8.96 3.60
N ARG A 34 3.24 -9.76 2.83
CA ARG A 34 3.65 -11.13 2.47
C ARG A 34 3.82 -11.25 0.97
N PRO A 35 5.03 -11.00 0.48
CA PRO A 35 5.27 -11.01 -0.97
C PRO A 35 4.86 -12.31 -1.66
N GLU A 36 5.02 -13.46 -1.01
CA GLU A 36 4.68 -14.74 -1.64
C GLU A 36 3.19 -14.85 -1.94
N LYS A 37 2.35 -14.42 -0.98
CA LYS A 37 0.91 -14.40 -1.19
C LYS A 37 0.55 -13.39 -2.26
N ALA A 38 1.18 -12.23 -2.21
CA ALA A 38 0.90 -11.15 -3.14
C ALA A 38 1.27 -11.52 -4.58
N GLU A 39 2.33 -12.32 -4.77
CA GLU A 39 2.70 -12.78 -6.11
C GLU A 39 1.61 -13.64 -6.73
N ARG A 40 0.99 -14.49 -5.92
CA ARG A 40 -0.11 -15.32 -6.43
C ARG A 40 -1.32 -14.46 -6.81
N VAL A 41 -1.62 -13.45 -6.00
CA VAL A 41 -2.71 -12.52 -6.30
C VAL A 41 -2.37 -11.72 -7.56
N LYS A 42 -1.12 -11.29 -7.70
CA LYS A 42 -0.69 -10.57 -8.88
C LYS A 42 -0.92 -11.39 -10.14
N ASP A 43 -0.57 -12.68 -10.12
CA ASP A 43 -0.73 -13.52 -11.30
C ASP A 43 -2.20 -13.60 -11.72
N ILE A 44 -3.10 -13.70 -10.76
CA ILE A 44 -4.54 -13.70 -11.03
C ILE A 44 -4.96 -12.36 -11.64
N LEU A 45 -4.46 -11.26 -11.08
CA LEU A 45 -4.83 -9.92 -11.56
C LEU A 45 -4.30 -9.65 -12.97
N VAL A 46 -3.08 -10.10 -13.27
CA VAL A 46 -2.53 -9.97 -14.61
C VAL A 46 -3.41 -10.72 -15.61
N HIS A 47 -3.81 -11.94 -15.25
CA HIS A 47 -4.66 -12.72 -16.11
C HIS A 47 -6.03 -12.06 -16.30
N ASP A 48 -6.65 -11.63 -15.22
CA ASP A 48 -8.01 -11.09 -15.27
C ASP A 48 -8.10 -9.73 -15.96
N THR A 49 -7.09 -8.89 -15.79
CA THR A 49 -7.13 -7.52 -16.32
C THR A 49 -6.42 -7.38 -17.66
N GLY A 50 -5.57 -8.34 -17.99
CA GLY A 50 -4.73 -8.24 -19.18
C GLY A 50 -3.58 -7.24 -19.02
N ASN A 51 -3.37 -6.70 -17.83
CA ASN A 51 -2.33 -5.70 -17.59
C ASN A 51 -1.11 -6.38 -16.97
N PRO A 52 0.00 -6.51 -17.71
CA PRO A 52 1.20 -7.18 -17.18
C PRO A 52 2.08 -6.29 -16.30
N TYR A 53 1.75 -5.00 -16.20
CA TYR A 53 2.60 -4.05 -15.49
C TYR A 53 2.23 -3.96 -14.02
N ILE A 54 2.29 -5.08 -13.34
CA ILE A 54 2.02 -5.20 -11.91
C ILE A 54 3.23 -5.81 -11.24
N GLU A 55 3.75 -5.14 -10.23
CA GLU A 55 4.94 -5.58 -9.49
C GLU A 55 4.62 -5.66 -8.01
N VAL A 56 5.17 -6.66 -7.31
CA VAL A 56 5.01 -6.79 -5.86
C VAL A 56 6.29 -6.35 -5.17
N LEU A 57 6.16 -5.48 -4.18
CA LEU A 57 7.27 -5.10 -3.31
C LEU A 57 6.84 -5.26 -1.86
N GLY A 58 7.77 -5.72 -1.03
CA GLY A 58 7.48 -5.93 0.39
C GLY A 58 7.48 -4.65 1.18
N ILE A 59 6.57 -4.55 2.14
CA ILE A 59 6.56 -3.47 3.12
C ILE A 59 5.88 -3.98 4.38
N ASP A 60 6.46 -3.65 5.52
CA ASP A 60 5.86 -3.97 6.82
C ASP A 60 5.48 -2.67 7.50
N LEU A 61 4.18 -2.38 7.54
CA LEU A 61 3.69 -1.13 8.12
C LEU A 61 3.74 -1.13 9.66
N ALA A 62 4.12 -2.26 10.26
CA ALA A 62 4.39 -2.32 11.68
C ALA A 62 5.85 -1.97 11.99
N SER A 63 6.66 -1.64 10.98
CA SER A 63 8.06 -1.29 11.14
C SER A 63 8.34 -0.01 10.38
N LEU A 64 8.65 1.07 11.09
CA LEU A 64 8.94 2.35 10.44
C LEU A 64 10.23 2.27 9.60
N ALA A 65 11.16 1.42 10.00
CA ALA A 65 12.36 1.18 9.19
C ALA A 65 12.01 0.55 7.85
N SER A 66 11.05 -0.37 7.83
CA SER A 66 10.58 -1.00 6.60
C SER A 66 9.91 0.02 5.69
N VAL A 67 9.11 0.91 6.26
CA VAL A 67 8.44 1.98 5.50
C VAL A 67 9.49 2.90 4.88
N ALA A 68 10.49 3.29 5.67
CA ALA A 68 11.55 4.16 5.17
C ALA A 68 12.36 3.48 4.04
N ALA A 69 12.65 2.19 4.19
CA ALA A 69 13.38 1.44 3.17
C ALA A 69 12.59 1.34 1.87
N PHE A 70 11.28 1.10 1.97
CA PHE A 70 10.41 1.05 0.80
C PHE A 70 10.42 2.41 0.08
N ALA A 71 10.22 3.48 0.84
CA ALA A 71 10.19 4.83 0.26
C ALA A 71 11.53 5.18 -0.40
N GLU A 72 12.64 4.82 0.25
CA GLU A 72 13.95 5.10 -0.32
C GLU A 72 14.16 4.34 -1.64
N ARG A 73 13.68 3.10 -1.70
CA ARG A 73 13.75 2.32 -2.92
C ARG A 73 12.97 3.00 -4.04
N MET A 74 11.78 3.52 -3.73
CA MET A 74 10.98 4.23 -4.72
C MET A 74 11.64 5.54 -5.16
N LEU A 75 12.24 6.27 -4.21
CA LEU A 75 12.94 7.51 -4.52
C LEU A 75 14.14 7.26 -5.44
N LYS A 76 14.85 6.16 -5.25
CA LYS A 76 15.96 5.80 -6.09
C LYS A 76 15.53 5.45 -7.51
N ARG A 77 14.34 4.85 -7.67
CA ARG A 77 13.82 4.56 -8.99
C ARG A 77 13.43 5.85 -9.71
N GLY A 78 12.98 6.86 -8.97
CA GLY A 78 12.65 8.17 -9.53
C GLY A 78 11.36 8.22 -10.35
N ASP A 79 10.57 7.16 -10.37
CA ASP A 79 9.32 7.15 -11.13
C ASP A 79 8.32 8.10 -10.50
N THR A 80 7.60 8.86 -11.33
CA THR A 80 6.52 9.71 -10.85
C THR A 80 5.37 8.84 -10.36
N VAL A 81 4.90 9.09 -9.15
CA VAL A 81 3.77 8.37 -8.58
C VAL A 81 2.51 9.21 -8.79
N SER A 82 1.59 8.70 -9.59
CA SER A 82 0.35 9.41 -9.90
C SER A 82 -0.76 9.13 -8.89
N LEU A 83 -0.70 7.99 -8.23
CA LEU A 83 -1.72 7.60 -7.25
C LEU A 83 -1.07 6.82 -6.12
N LEU A 84 -1.28 7.27 -4.90
CA LEU A 84 -0.89 6.51 -3.72
C LEU A 84 -2.17 6.14 -2.97
N MET A 85 -2.41 4.83 -2.83
CA MET A 85 -3.60 4.33 -2.18
C MET A 85 -3.21 3.67 -0.86
N ASN A 86 -3.44 4.36 0.24
CA ASN A 86 -3.16 3.81 1.56
C ASN A 86 -4.34 2.96 2.01
N ASN A 87 -4.38 1.73 1.50
CA ASN A 87 -5.49 0.82 1.75
C ASN A 87 -5.25 -0.16 2.89
N ALA A 88 -4.00 -0.46 3.19
CA ALA A 88 -3.72 -1.44 4.23
C ALA A 88 -4.26 -0.97 5.59
N GLY A 89 -4.80 -1.89 6.34
CA GLY A 89 -5.27 -1.61 7.67
C GLY A 89 -5.36 -2.89 8.48
N THR A 90 -5.35 -2.77 9.77
CA THR A 90 -5.51 -3.90 10.66
C THR A 90 -6.32 -3.48 11.86
N MET A 91 -7.00 -4.43 12.47
CA MET A 91 -7.68 -4.20 13.73
C MET A 91 -7.37 -5.44 14.57
N GLU A 92 -6.64 -5.24 15.64
CA GLU A 92 -6.22 -6.36 16.46
C GLU A 92 -6.82 -6.24 17.83
N THR A 93 -7.24 -7.39 18.36
CA THR A 93 -7.68 -7.44 19.73
C THR A 93 -6.43 -7.59 20.59
N GLY A 94 -6.42 -6.95 21.73
CA GLY A 94 -5.28 -6.96 22.61
C GLY A 94 -4.26 -5.92 22.21
N ARG A 95 -3.16 -5.88 22.95
CA ARG A 95 -2.18 -4.86 22.78
C ARG A 95 -0.88 -5.48 22.26
N HIS A 96 -0.50 -5.09 21.08
CA HIS A 96 0.75 -5.54 20.47
C HIS A 96 1.62 -4.33 20.16
N ILE A 97 2.79 -4.29 20.76
CA ILE A 97 3.71 -3.16 20.62
C ILE A 97 4.74 -3.50 19.55
N THR A 98 4.96 -2.59 18.63
CA THR A 98 5.92 -2.78 17.54
C THR A 98 7.35 -2.49 18.01
N GLU A 99 8.31 -2.77 17.14
CA GLU A 99 9.72 -2.46 17.42
C GLU A 99 9.93 -0.95 17.64
N ASP A 100 9.04 -0.11 17.15
CA ASP A 100 9.15 1.34 17.32
C ASP A 100 8.43 1.84 18.56
N GLY A 101 7.96 0.94 19.41
CA GLY A 101 7.26 1.33 20.63
C GLY A 101 5.83 1.79 20.41
N LEU A 102 5.25 1.51 19.24
CA LEU A 102 3.88 1.89 18.92
C LEU A 102 2.96 0.70 19.01
N GLU A 103 1.70 0.94 19.32
CA GLU A 103 0.72 -0.12 19.21
C GLU A 103 0.57 -0.46 17.75
N ARG A 104 0.48 -1.75 17.42
CA ARG A 104 0.50 -2.19 16.02
C ARG A 104 -0.62 -1.58 15.18
N THR A 105 -1.83 -1.52 15.72
CA THR A 105 -2.96 -0.92 14.98
C THR A 105 -2.67 0.55 14.66
N VAL A 106 -2.11 1.29 15.62
CA VAL A 106 -1.77 2.69 15.40
C VAL A 106 -0.66 2.82 14.36
N SER A 107 0.36 1.96 14.43
CA SER A 107 1.45 2.00 13.45
C SER A 107 0.93 1.73 12.05
N VAL A 108 0.20 0.64 11.87
CA VAL A 108 -0.24 0.19 10.54
C VAL A 108 -1.27 1.13 9.94
N ASN A 109 -2.21 1.61 10.76
CA ASN A 109 -3.33 2.38 10.23
C ASN A 109 -3.08 3.88 10.12
N TYR A 110 -2.17 4.41 10.90
CA TYR A 110 -1.99 5.87 10.97
C TYR A 110 -0.57 6.35 10.78
N VAL A 111 0.38 5.86 11.60
CA VAL A 111 1.73 6.40 11.59
C VAL A 111 2.48 6.03 10.32
N ALA A 112 2.42 4.76 9.93
CA ALA A 112 3.13 4.29 8.74
C ALA A 112 2.60 4.91 7.46
N PRO A 113 1.27 4.98 7.23
CA PRO A 113 0.76 5.67 6.05
C PRO A 113 1.15 7.14 5.99
N TYR A 114 1.17 7.81 7.14
CA TYR A 114 1.60 9.20 7.19
C TYR A 114 3.07 9.33 6.77
N LEU A 115 3.94 8.49 7.35
CA LEU A 115 5.37 8.51 7.03
C LEU A 115 5.60 8.19 5.56
N LEU A 116 4.95 7.17 5.04
CA LEU A 116 5.08 6.77 3.64
C LEU A 116 4.67 7.90 2.72
N THR A 117 3.52 8.52 2.98
CA THR A 117 3.02 9.61 2.17
C THR A 117 4.00 10.78 2.17
N ARG A 118 4.49 11.17 3.36
CA ARG A 118 5.44 12.28 3.47
C ARG A 118 6.71 12.01 2.67
N LYS A 119 7.22 10.79 2.75
CA LYS A 119 8.46 10.46 2.07
C LYS A 119 8.31 10.38 0.55
N LEU A 120 7.11 10.08 0.06
CA LEU A 120 6.88 9.94 -1.38
C LEU A 120 6.42 11.22 -2.05
N ILE A 121 6.15 12.28 -1.29
CA ILE A 121 5.72 13.56 -1.86
C ILE A 121 6.61 14.02 -3.02
N PRO A 122 7.96 13.96 -2.93
CA PRO A 122 8.78 14.42 -4.05
C PRO A 122 8.50 13.72 -5.37
N LEU A 123 8.06 12.44 -5.32
CA LEU A 123 7.73 11.70 -6.54
C LEU A 123 6.32 12.03 -7.01
N MET A 124 5.46 12.52 -6.14
CA MET A 124 4.08 12.84 -6.48
C MET A 124 3.92 14.25 -7.02
N GLU A 125 4.76 15.17 -6.60
CA GLU A 125 4.69 16.56 -7.03
C GLU A 125 5.05 16.77 -8.50
N LYS A 126 5.67 15.79 -9.12
CA LYS A 126 6.09 15.90 -10.52
C LYS A 126 4.93 15.73 -11.49
N GLY A 127 3.76 15.38 -11.01
CA GLY A 127 2.62 15.15 -11.87
C GLY A 127 1.34 15.52 -11.16
N SER A 128 0.22 14.93 -11.60
CA SER A 128 -1.03 15.14 -10.92
C SER A 128 -0.98 14.41 -9.61
N LEU A 129 -1.01 15.12 -8.53
CA LEU A 129 -1.00 14.52 -7.22
C LEU A 129 -2.35 13.89 -6.91
N SER A 130 -2.35 12.61 -6.64
CA SER A 130 -3.55 11.92 -6.16
C SER A 130 -3.20 11.06 -4.98
N LEU A 131 -3.79 11.38 -3.85
CA LEU A 131 -3.60 10.61 -2.63
C LEU A 131 -4.96 10.17 -2.12
N ILE A 132 -5.18 8.87 -1.99
CA ILE A 132 -6.40 8.34 -1.43
C ILE A 132 -6.05 7.52 -0.20
N HIS A 133 -6.66 7.88 0.92
CA HIS A 133 -6.48 7.15 2.16
C HIS A 133 -7.79 6.46 2.50
N ILE A 134 -7.79 5.14 2.44
CA ILE A 134 -8.96 4.37 2.78
C ILE A 134 -8.71 3.72 4.12
N SER A 135 -9.49 4.13 5.09
CA SER A 135 -9.43 3.57 6.39
C SER A 135 -10.61 2.67 6.55
N GLU A 136 -10.36 1.42 6.90
CA GLU A 136 -11.31 0.54 6.98
C GLU A 136 -12.05 0.50 8.15
N PRO A 137 -12.00 0.97 8.84
CA PRO A 137 -12.36 0.97 9.98
C PRO A 137 -13.55 0.89 10.44
N THR A 138 -14.01 1.20 9.85
CA THR A 138 -15.12 1.31 10.17
C THR A 138 -15.71 0.22 10.64
N ARG A 139 -15.37 -0.55 10.68
CA ARG A 139 -15.90 -1.55 11.06
C ARG A 139 -15.95 -1.70 12.29
N PRO A 140 -16.18 -1.72 12.54
CA PRO A 140 -16.49 -1.92 13.51
C PRO A 140 -16.69 -1.60 14.43
N LEU A 141 -16.45 -1.24 14.28
CA LEU A 141 -16.43 -0.98 15.04
C LEU A 141 -17.12 -1.15 15.70
N TYR A 142 -17.25 -1.31 15.42
CA TYR A 142 -17.63 -1.52 15.90
C TYR A 142 -17.87 -2.13 16.58
N ILE A 143 -17.83 -2.29 16.39
CA ILE A 143 -17.95 -2.86 16.97
C ILE A 143 -17.93 -2.84 17.91
N SER A 144 -17.84 -2.59 18.01
CA SER A 144 -17.86 -2.58 18.93
C SER A 144 -18.29 -2.54 19.48
#